data_c0763f63790634b2f5d06600cd39614e
#
_entry.id   c0763f63790634b2f5d06600cd39614e
#
_cell.length_a   1.000
_cell.length_b   1.000
_cell.length_c   1.000
_cell.angle_alpha   90.00
_cell.angle_beta   90.00
_cell.angle_gamma   90.00
#
_symmetry.space_group_name_H-M   'P 1'
#
loop_
_entity.id
_entity.type
_entity.pdbx_description
1 polymer ?
#
loop_
_entity_poly.entity_id
_entity_poly.type
_entity_poly.pdbx_seq_one_letter_code
_entity_poly.pdbx_strand_id
1 'polypeptide(L)'
;VMMGLVEHYTKIPRSERTRTLRFLGSVGHHGGPGTSWLHDNRETALTNTVLAINLEHVAAVRTKYWGPRLRMMNAVSPMRWWVNGSPTLLDTVLDAFNRFNVGVTADMEGGASGEMGRMARDLPSMQVITSPEIKHTEQDTPEWVPAVGLEQIGRAYAKIIDGVATVDRAELQPDAPGRPTGGA
;
A
#
# COMPACT_ATOMS: atom_id res chain seq x y z
N VAL A 1 9.82 -4.44 2.71
CA VAL A 1 8.78 -3.90 3.61
C VAL A 1 8.00 -5.02 4.27
N MET A 2 7.30 -5.90 3.53
CA MET A 2 6.45 -6.95 4.13
C MET A 2 7.21 -7.80 5.17
N MET A 3 8.39 -8.31 4.86
CA MET A 3 9.20 -9.10 5.80
C MET A 3 9.56 -8.31 7.07
N GLY A 4 9.87 -7.01 6.93
CA GLY A 4 10.14 -6.15 8.10
C GLY A 4 8.90 -5.94 8.98
N LEU A 5 7.71 -5.81 8.38
CA LEU A 5 6.46 -5.76 9.14
C LEU A 5 6.17 -7.10 9.84
N VAL A 6 6.39 -8.22 9.17
CA VAL A 6 6.27 -9.56 9.80
C VAL A 6 7.20 -9.65 11.01
N GLU A 7 8.47 -9.31 10.84
CA GLU A 7 9.45 -9.35 11.91
C GLU A 7 9.07 -8.43 13.08
N HIS A 8 8.59 -7.22 12.78
CA HIS A 8 8.15 -6.28 13.81
C HIS A 8 6.97 -6.84 14.61
N TYR A 9 5.90 -7.26 13.95
CA TYR A 9 4.69 -7.70 14.62
C TYR A 9 4.80 -9.06 15.30
N THR A 10 5.70 -9.93 14.86
CA THR A 10 5.95 -11.21 15.57
C THR A 10 6.61 -11.03 16.92
N LYS A 11 7.30 -9.91 17.14
CA LYS A 11 7.91 -9.56 18.44
C LYS A 11 6.90 -9.02 19.46
N ILE A 12 5.71 -8.60 19.00
CA ILE A 12 4.65 -8.12 19.88
C ILE A 12 3.87 -9.33 20.41
N PRO A 13 3.74 -9.53 21.72
CA PRO A 13 2.95 -10.62 22.29
C PRO A 13 1.52 -10.64 21.76
N ARG A 14 0.96 -11.82 21.57
CA ARG A 14 -0.41 -11.97 21.07
C ARG A 14 -1.45 -11.24 21.95
N SER A 15 -1.23 -11.21 23.25
CA SER A 15 -2.08 -10.53 24.23
C SER A 15 -2.11 -9.01 24.05
N GLU A 16 -1.11 -8.44 23.41
CA GLU A 16 -1.01 -7.00 23.16
C GLU A 16 -1.49 -6.62 21.74
N ARG A 17 -1.75 -7.62 20.88
CA ARG A 17 -2.28 -7.38 19.54
C ARG A 17 -3.80 -7.42 19.56
N THR A 18 -4.44 -6.32 19.23
CA THR A 18 -5.90 -6.21 19.18
C THR A 18 -6.51 -6.90 17.95
N ARG A 19 -5.71 -7.08 16.88
CA ARG A 19 -6.15 -7.68 15.62
C ARG A 19 -5.16 -8.74 15.11
N THR A 20 -5.68 -9.69 14.36
CA THR A 20 -4.84 -10.61 13.58
C THR A 20 -4.31 -9.91 12.35
N LEU A 21 -3.01 -10.00 12.13
CA LEU A 21 -2.36 -9.56 10.90
C LEU A 21 -2.14 -10.77 9.99
N ARG A 22 -2.60 -10.67 8.75
CA ARG A 22 -2.41 -11.69 7.73
C ARG A 22 -1.52 -11.14 6.63
N PHE A 23 -0.38 -11.77 6.42
CA PHE A 23 0.56 -11.44 5.35
C PHE A 23 0.38 -12.45 4.22
N LEU A 24 0.10 -11.97 3.03
CA LEU A 24 -0.15 -12.81 1.86
C LEU A 24 0.86 -12.51 0.77
N GLY A 25 1.57 -13.55 0.33
CA GLY A 25 2.30 -13.53 -0.94
C GLY A 25 1.36 -14.05 -2.04
N SER A 26 1.09 -13.24 -3.04
CA SER A 26 0.24 -13.62 -4.16
C SER A 26 1.05 -14.17 -5.32
N VAL A 27 0.48 -15.09 -6.07
CA VAL A 27 1.05 -15.67 -7.30
C VAL A 27 0.28 -15.12 -8.50
N GLY A 28 1.03 -14.68 -9.49
CA GLY A 28 0.49 -14.23 -10.78
C GLY A 28 0.08 -12.77 -10.79
N HIS A 29 0.89 -11.99 -11.47
CA HIS A 29 0.71 -10.57 -11.68
C HIS A 29 -0.54 -10.28 -12.53
N HIS A 30 -1.20 -9.15 -12.29
CA HIS A 30 -2.37 -8.67 -13.03
C HIS A 30 -3.56 -9.66 -13.15
N GLY A 31 -3.99 -10.22 -12.03
CA GLY A 31 -5.16 -11.11 -11.99
C GLY A 31 -4.79 -12.60 -12.05
N GLY A 32 -3.59 -12.93 -11.61
CA GLY A 32 -3.14 -14.31 -11.48
C GLY A 32 -3.95 -15.14 -10.47
N PRO A 33 -3.60 -16.43 -10.33
CA PRO A 33 -4.40 -17.40 -9.54
C PRO A 33 -4.66 -16.96 -8.10
N GLY A 34 -3.69 -16.34 -7.44
CA GLY A 34 -3.84 -15.88 -6.05
C GLY A 34 -4.89 -14.77 -5.89
N THR A 35 -4.88 -13.77 -6.78
CA THR A 35 -5.86 -12.68 -6.77
C THR A 35 -7.26 -13.20 -7.16
N SER A 36 -7.34 -14.07 -8.14
CA SER A 36 -8.61 -14.70 -8.54
C SER A 36 -9.18 -15.51 -7.40
N TRP A 37 -8.37 -16.31 -6.71
CA TRP A 37 -8.81 -17.09 -5.56
C TRP A 37 -9.34 -16.19 -4.42
N LEU A 38 -8.66 -15.13 -4.09
CA LEU A 38 -9.13 -14.17 -3.07
C LEU A 38 -10.44 -13.51 -3.46
N HIS A 39 -10.60 -13.16 -4.73
CA HIS A 39 -11.86 -12.61 -5.25
C HIS A 39 -13.00 -13.61 -5.15
N ASP A 40 -12.78 -14.85 -5.58
CA ASP A 40 -13.80 -15.90 -5.61
C ASP A 40 -14.19 -16.37 -4.20
N ASN A 41 -13.28 -16.28 -3.24
CA ASN A 41 -13.47 -16.66 -1.85
C ASN A 41 -13.64 -15.47 -0.89
N ARG A 42 -13.93 -14.27 -1.39
CA ARG A 42 -13.97 -13.04 -0.59
C ARG A 42 -14.92 -13.12 0.60
N GLU A 43 -16.06 -13.78 0.45
CA GLU A 43 -17.08 -13.91 1.50
C GLU A 43 -16.62 -14.75 2.69
N THR A 44 -15.61 -15.58 2.51
CA THR A 44 -15.03 -16.39 3.58
C THR A 44 -13.63 -15.86 4.00
N ALA A 45 -12.77 -15.58 3.03
CA ALA A 45 -11.40 -15.18 3.28
C ALA A 45 -11.27 -13.73 3.80
N LEU A 46 -12.20 -12.85 3.41
CA LEU A 46 -12.12 -11.41 3.67
C LEU A 46 -13.23 -10.86 4.58
N THR A 47 -14.17 -11.71 5.03
CA THR A 47 -15.35 -11.31 5.83
C THR A 47 -14.98 -10.44 7.05
N ASN A 48 -13.94 -10.82 7.78
CA ASN A 48 -13.49 -10.13 8.98
C ASN A 48 -12.30 -9.20 8.73
N THR A 49 -12.00 -8.88 7.48
CA THR A 49 -10.90 -7.98 7.14
C THR A 49 -11.32 -6.53 7.39
N VAL A 50 -10.56 -5.83 8.21
CA VAL A 50 -10.81 -4.43 8.59
C VAL A 50 -10.11 -3.47 7.64
N LEU A 51 -8.91 -3.80 7.20
CA LEU A 51 -8.11 -3.03 6.26
C LEU A 51 -7.28 -3.98 5.38
N ALA A 52 -7.25 -3.72 4.09
CA ALA A 52 -6.34 -4.36 3.14
C ALA A 52 -5.27 -3.35 2.67
N ILE A 53 -4.02 -3.76 2.71
CA ILE A 53 -2.88 -2.93 2.27
C ILE A 53 -2.15 -3.68 1.17
N ASN A 54 -1.98 -3.05 0.00
CA ASN A 54 -1.14 -3.58 -1.06
C ASN A 54 0.30 -3.07 -0.93
N LEU A 55 1.24 -3.99 -1.07
CA LEU A 55 2.68 -3.75 -1.06
C LEU A 55 3.25 -4.11 -2.43
N GLU A 56 3.14 -3.20 -3.37
CA GLU A 56 3.58 -3.37 -4.75
C GLU A 56 4.39 -2.17 -5.21
N HIS A 57 5.57 -2.38 -5.74
CA HIS A 57 6.45 -1.34 -6.30
C HIS A 57 6.60 -0.11 -5.38
N VAL A 58 6.76 -0.35 -4.10
CA VAL A 58 6.97 0.70 -3.11
C VAL A 58 8.43 1.14 -3.10
N ALA A 59 8.67 2.43 -3.05
CA ALA A 59 10.00 3.06 -3.00
C ALA A 59 10.85 2.81 -4.26
N ALA A 60 10.75 3.67 -5.23
CA ALA A 60 11.72 3.78 -6.31
C ALA A 60 12.60 5.02 -6.16
N VAL A 61 13.82 4.97 -6.65
CA VAL A 61 14.65 6.15 -6.78
C VAL A 61 14.03 7.10 -7.80
N ARG A 62 14.08 8.39 -7.53
CA ARG A 62 13.62 9.39 -8.49
C ARG A 62 14.55 9.44 -9.70
N THR A 63 13.98 9.48 -10.89
CA THR A 63 14.69 9.53 -12.14
C THR A 63 14.51 10.87 -12.85
N LYS A 64 15.45 11.19 -13.73
CA LYS A 64 15.36 12.35 -14.63
C LYS A 64 16.05 12.02 -15.95
N TYR A 65 15.42 12.42 -17.05
CA TYR A 65 16.06 12.40 -18.35
C TYR A 65 17.06 13.56 -18.49
N TRP A 66 18.25 13.23 -18.98
CA TRP A 66 19.26 14.19 -19.40
C TRP A 66 19.61 13.91 -20.85
N GLY A 67 18.95 14.61 -21.76
CA GLY A 67 18.92 14.22 -23.16
C GLY A 67 18.32 12.82 -23.31
N PRO A 68 18.95 11.91 -24.04
CA PRO A 68 18.49 10.52 -24.21
C PRO A 68 18.83 9.59 -23.04
N ARG A 69 19.47 10.08 -21.99
CA ARG A 69 19.94 9.23 -20.87
C ARG A 69 19.05 9.41 -19.64
N LEU A 70 18.58 8.29 -19.10
CA LEU A 70 17.95 8.24 -17.80
C LEU A 70 19.01 8.30 -16.69
N ARG A 71 18.80 9.12 -15.69
CA ARG A 71 19.70 9.26 -14.53
C ARG A 71 18.93 9.08 -13.23
N MET A 72 19.57 8.40 -12.29
CA MET A 72 19.13 8.34 -10.91
C MET A 72 19.40 9.67 -10.22
N MET A 73 18.43 10.11 -9.42
CA MET A 73 18.55 11.26 -8.55
C MET A 73 18.79 10.76 -7.11
N ASN A 74 19.39 11.58 -6.26
CA ASN A 74 19.53 11.25 -4.84
C ASN A 74 18.26 11.59 -4.06
N ALA A 75 17.13 10.97 -4.44
CA ALA A 75 15.83 11.18 -3.81
C ALA A 75 14.91 9.99 -4.06
N VAL A 76 13.97 9.77 -3.15
CA VAL A 76 12.86 8.84 -3.35
C VAL A 76 11.84 9.47 -4.30
N SER A 77 11.33 8.71 -5.24
CA SER A 77 10.27 9.16 -6.13
C SER A 77 8.95 9.31 -5.37
N PRO A 78 8.18 10.39 -5.59
CA PRO A 78 6.80 10.43 -5.14
C PRO A 78 6.01 9.25 -5.72
N MET A 79 5.14 8.66 -4.91
CA MET A 79 4.33 7.52 -5.30
C MET A 79 2.92 7.94 -5.68
N ARG A 80 2.33 7.27 -6.63
CA ARG A 80 0.88 7.28 -6.81
C ARG A 80 0.24 6.59 -5.62
N TRP A 81 -0.92 7.02 -5.22
CA TRP A 81 -1.58 6.49 -4.05
C TRP A 81 -3.10 6.41 -4.22
N TRP A 82 -3.71 5.57 -3.43
CA TRP A 82 -5.13 5.35 -3.42
C TRP A 82 -5.60 4.88 -2.05
N VAL A 83 -6.74 5.39 -1.61
CA VAL A 83 -7.39 5.00 -0.35
C VAL A 83 -8.86 4.79 -0.63
N ASN A 84 -9.38 3.61 -0.31
CA ASN A 84 -10.79 3.30 -0.28
C ASN A 84 -11.25 3.20 1.17
N GLY A 85 -11.74 4.29 1.71
CA GLY A 85 -12.13 4.35 3.10
C GLY A 85 -12.80 5.66 3.46
N SER A 86 -13.21 5.76 4.72
CA SER A 86 -13.76 6.97 5.30
C SER A 86 -12.71 8.07 5.44
N PRO A 87 -13.11 9.30 5.76
CA PRO A 87 -12.18 10.36 6.17
C PRO A 87 -11.25 9.93 7.31
N THR A 88 -11.71 9.15 8.26
CA THR A 88 -10.91 8.61 9.38
C THR A 88 -9.72 7.78 8.87
N LEU A 89 -9.95 6.90 7.87
CA LEU A 89 -8.86 6.13 7.26
C LEU A 89 -7.91 7.04 6.50
N LEU A 90 -8.45 7.97 5.72
CA LEU A 90 -7.65 8.91 4.94
C LEU A 90 -6.73 9.76 5.84
N ASP A 91 -7.27 10.31 6.92
CA ASP A 91 -6.48 11.11 7.87
C ASP A 91 -5.39 10.27 8.55
N THR A 92 -5.70 9.01 8.91
CA THR A 92 -4.71 8.08 9.46
C THR A 92 -3.56 7.82 8.48
N VAL A 93 -3.88 7.65 7.21
CA VAL A 93 -2.87 7.43 6.15
C VAL A 93 -2.02 8.68 5.95
N LEU A 94 -2.64 9.85 5.83
CA LEU A 94 -1.93 11.12 5.63
C LEU A 94 -1.04 11.49 6.82
N ASP A 95 -1.52 11.30 8.06
CA ASP A 95 -0.69 11.51 9.25
C ASP A 95 0.55 10.61 9.25
N ALA A 96 0.39 9.34 8.89
CA ALA A 96 1.52 8.41 8.80
C ALA A 96 2.49 8.81 7.68
N PHE A 97 2.00 9.21 6.51
CA PHE A 97 2.84 9.66 5.41
C PHE A 97 3.62 10.93 5.76
N ASN A 98 2.96 11.92 6.35
CA ASN A 98 3.61 13.13 6.82
C ASN A 98 4.69 12.83 7.88
N ARG A 99 4.36 11.98 8.85
CA ARG A 99 5.28 11.65 9.95
C ARG A 99 6.57 10.97 9.48
N PHE A 100 6.48 10.12 8.46
CA PHE A 100 7.61 9.34 7.96
C PHE A 100 8.13 9.83 6.61
N ASN A 101 7.72 11.02 6.21
CA ASN A 101 8.20 11.68 5.00
C ASN A 101 7.99 10.84 3.72
N VAL A 102 6.84 10.17 3.65
CA VAL A 102 6.42 9.42 2.46
C VAL A 102 5.87 10.40 1.44
N GLY A 103 6.59 10.59 0.34
CA GLY A 103 6.15 11.45 -0.75
C GLY A 103 5.10 10.75 -1.62
N VAL A 104 3.96 11.41 -1.81
CA VAL A 104 2.90 10.97 -2.74
C VAL A 104 2.58 12.07 -3.74
N THR A 105 1.92 11.71 -4.84
CA THR A 105 1.40 12.69 -5.81
C THR A 105 0.31 13.53 -5.17
N ALA A 106 0.09 14.76 -5.70
CA ALA A 106 -0.87 15.71 -5.12
C ALA A 106 -2.29 15.14 -5.06
N ASP A 107 -2.69 14.41 -6.11
CA ASP A 107 -4.02 13.84 -6.23
C ASP A 107 -3.97 12.32 -6.05
N MET A 108 -5.00 11.76 -5.40
CA MET A 108 -5.20 10.32 -5.36
C MET A 108 -5.60 9.79 -6.74
N GLU A 109 -5.19 8.56 -7.02
CA GLU A 109 -5.68 7.85 -8.21
C GLU A 109 -7.18 7.57 -8.08
N GLY A 110 -7.87 7.47 -9.22
CA GLY A 110 -9.29 7.14 -9.27
C GLY A 110 -9.64 5.71 -8.85
N GLY A 111 -8.64 4.86 -8.62
CA GLY A 111 -8.78 3.49 -8.17
C GLY A 111 -7.45 2.78 -8.00
N ALA A 112 -7.46 1.68 -7.26
CA ALA A 112 -6.30 0.84 -7.08
C ALA A 112 -5.91 0.13 -8.39
N SER A 113 -4.64 -0.10 -8.57
CA SER A 113 -4.07 -0.84 -9.70
C SER A 113 -3.53 -2.21 -9.28
N GLY A 114 -3.14 -3.01 -10.26
CA GLY A 114 -2.56 -4.33 -10.01
C GLY A 114 -3.48 -5.27 -9.27
N GLU A 115 -2.93 -6.00 -8.33
CA GLU A 115 -3.61 -7.04 -7.55
C GLU A 115 -4.73 -6.48 -6.66
N MET A 116 -4.60 -5.24 -6.20
CA MET A 116 -5.60 -4.59 -5.35
C MET A 116 -6.89 -4.23 -6.11
N GLY A 117 -6.82 -3.97 -7.41
CA GLY A 117 -7.94 -3.43 -8.19
C GLY A 117 -9.24 -4.22 -8.14
N ARG A 118 -9.17 -5.54 -7.95
CA ARG A 118 -10.34 -6.40 -7.81
C ARG A 118 -10.84 -6.53 -6.37
N MET A 119 -9.92 -6.44 -5.40
CA MET A 119 -10.23 -6.66 -3.98
C MET A 119 -10.72 -5.42 -3.26
N ALA A 120 -10.40 -4.26 -3.81
CA ALA A 120 -10.55 -2.99 -3.12
C ALA A 120 -11.99 -2.47 -3.01
N ARG A 121 -12.93 -2.99 -3.79
CA ARG A 121 -14.29 -2.41 -3.89
C ARG A 121 -15.11 -2.54 -2.61
N ASP A 122 -14.89 -3.62 -1.87
CA ASP A 122 -15.76 -4.03 -0.77
C ASP A 122 -15.08 -3.92 0.60
N LEU A 123 -13.86 -3.39 0.64
CA LEU A 123 -13.05 -3.31 1.86
C LEU A 123 -12.42 -1.93 2.02
N PRO A 124 -12.29 -1.42 3.26
CA PRO A 124 -11.30 -0.38 3.52
C PRO A 124 -9.93 -0.85 3.06
N SER A 125 -9.29 -0.07 2.22
CA SER A 125 -8.03 -0.50 1.60
C SER A 125 -7.18 0.68 1.15
N MET A 126 -5.88 0.44 1.03
CA MET A 126 -4.96 1.44 0.55
C MET A 126 -3.82 0.84 -0.26
N GLN A 127 -3.25 1.67 -1.11
CA GLN A 127 -2.11 1.35 -1.94
C GLN A 127 -1.24 2.59 -2.15
N VAL A 128 0.07 2.42 -2.12
CA VAL A 128 1.01 3.30 -2.84
C VAL A 128 1.75 2.47 -3.86
N ILE A 129 2.10 3.08 -5.00
CA ILE A 129 2.77 2.39 -6.09
C ILE A 129 3.65 3.36 -6.88
N THR A 130 4.82 2.90 -7.29
CA THR A 130 5.66 3.59 -8.27
C THR A 130 5.66 2.85 -9.60
N SER A 131 5.91 3.56 -10.67
CA SER A 131 6.11 2.97 -12.00
C SER A 131 7.33 3.63 -12.63
N PRO A 132 8.54 3.24 -12.18
CA PRO A 132 9.76 3.78 -12.78
C PRO A 132 9.89 3.33 -14.24
N GLU A 133 10.60 4.10 -15.04
CA GLU A 133 10.78 3.86 -16.47
C GLU A 133 11.45 2.51 -16.77
N ILE A 134 12.21 2.00 -15.81
CA ILE A 134 12.93 0.70 -15.94
C ILE A 134 12.05 -0.50 -15.56
N LYS A 135 10.85 -0.27 -15.04
CA LYS A 135 9.94 -1.32 -14.61
C LYS A 135 9.70 -2.35 -15.72
N HIS A 136 9.77 -3.63 -15.38
CA HIS A 136 9.60 -4.76 -16.29
C HIS A 136 10.67 -4.86 -17.39
N THR A 137 11.85 -4.32 -17.15
CA THR A 137 13.02 -4.45 -18.01
C THR A 137 14.16 -5.16 -17.28
N GLU A 138 15.19 -5.59 -18.01
CA GLU A 138 16.40 -6.15 -17.42
C GLU A 138 17.21 -5.14 -16.59
N GLN A 139 16.88 -3.86 -16.72
CA GLN A 139 17.49 -2.78 -15.95
C GLN A 139 16.84 -2.58 -14.57
N ASP A 140 15.74 -3.28 -14.27
CA ASP A 140 15.05 -3.20 -12.98
C ASP A 140 15.80 -4.02 -11.93
N THR A 141 16.82 -3.41 -11.38
CA THR A 141 17.77 -3.99 -10.42
C THR A 141 17.61 -3.36 -9.03
N PRO A 142 18.12 -4.01 -7.96
CA PRO A 142 17.96 -3.50 -6.58
C PRO A 142 18.46 -2.08 -6.34
N GLU A 143 19.39 -1.58 -7.13
CA GLU A 143 19.94 -0.22 -7.02
C GLU A 143 18.89 0.88 -7.23
N TRP A 144 17.80 0.54 -7.94
CA TRP A 144 16.68 1.46 -8.15
C TRP A 144 15.70 1.52 -6.97
N VAL A 145 15.92 0.72 -5.93
CA VAL A 145 15.07 0.66 -4.75
C VAL A 145 15.82 1.19 -3.52
N PRO A 146 15.67 2.47 -3.18
CA PRO A 146 16.44 3.10 -2.12
C PRO A 146 15.99 2.58 -0.74
N ALA A 147 16.95 2.13 0.08
CA ALA A 147 16.68 1.61 1.43
C ALA A 147 15.91 2.60 2.31
N VAL A 148 16.21 3.90 2.20
CA VAL A 148 15.50 4.96 2.93
C VAL A 148 14.00 4.99 2.57
N GLY A 149 13.66 4.79 1.30
CA GLY A 149 12.26 4.72 0.87
C GLY A 149 11.54 3.50 1.41
N LEU A 150 12.22 2.33 1.46
CA LEU A 150 11.66 1.13 2.08
C LEU A 150 11.44 1.32 3.58
N GLU A 151 12.33 2.01 4.28
CA GLU A 151 12.19 2.34 5.69
C GLU A 151 11.01 3.30 5.93
N GLN A 152 10.90 4.36 5.15
CA GLN A 152 9.80 5.33 5.24
C GLN A 152 8.44 4.63 5.10
N ILE A 153 8.27 3.81 4.08
CA ILE A 153 7.04 3.04 3.84
C ILE A 153 6.79 2.02 4.94
N GLY A 154 7.81 1.28 5.36
CA GLY A 154 7.68 0.30 6.44
C GLY A 154 7.16 0.92 7.73
N ARG A 155 7.74 2.06 8.14
CA ARG A 155 7.32 2.82 9.33
C ARG A 155 5.92 3.42 9.17
N ALA A 156 5.62 3.99 8.01
CA ALA A 156 4.30 4.55 7.74
C ALA A 156 3.22 3.47 7.80
N TYR A 157 3.46 2.31 7.19
CA TYR A 157 2.50 1.21 7.21
C TYR A 157 2.32 0.60 8.60
N ALA A 158 3.39 0.47 9.40
CA ALA A 158 3.25 0.08 10.79
C ALA A 158 2.36 1.08 11.55
N LYS A 159 2.59 2.39 11.39
CA LYS A 159 1.76 3.42 12.04
C LYS A 159 0.30 3.36 11.59
N ILE A 160 0.03 3.11 10.32
CA ILE A 160 -1.36 2.96 9.82
C ILE A 160 -2.02 1.72 10.44
N ILE A 161 -1.32 0.58 10.44
CA ILE A 161 -1.82 -0.66 11.05
C ILE A 161 -2.14 -0.45 12.53
N ASP A 162 -1.25 0.19 13.28
CA ASP A 162 -1.45 0.50 14.69
C ASP A 162 -2.58 1.52 14.88
N GLY A 163 -2.67 2.52 14.01
CA GLY A 163 -3.71 3.56 14.06
C GLY A 163 -5.13 3.01 13.86
N VAL A 164 -5.28 1.94 13.07
CA VAL A 164 -6.60 1.30 12.86
C VAL A 164 -6.83 0.09 13.77
N ALA A 165 -5.88 -0.22 14.65
CA ALA A 165 -5.91 -1.47 15.44
C ALA A 165 -7.15 -1.59 16.33
N THR A 166 -7.71 -0.47 16.80
CA THR A 166 -8.91 -0.41 17.67
C THR A 166 -10.12 0.23 17.00
N VAL A 167 -9.99 0.70 15.76
CA VAL A 167 -11.07 1.37 15.03
C VAL A 167 -12.00 0.33 14.41
N ASP A 168 -13.31 0.46 14.57
CA ASP A 168 -14.25 -0.47 13.99
C ASP A 168 -14.25 -0.41 12.47
N ARG A 169 -14.48 -1.56 11.83
CA ARG A 169 -14.53 -1.63 10.37
C ARG A 169 -15.53 -0.64 9.78
N ALA A 170 -16.69 -0.47 10.42
CA ALA A 170 -17.72 0.45 9.96
C ALA A 170 -17.24 1.91 9.91
N GLU A 171 -16.35 2.31 10.83
CA GLU A 171 -15.75 3.65 10.85
C GLU A 171 -14.70 3.86 9.76
N LEU A 172 -14.17 2.76 9.20
CA LEU A 172 -13.18 2.80 8.12
C LEU A 172 -13.80 2.63 6.74
N GLN A 173 -15.07 2.24 6.65
CA GLN A 173 -15.76 2.02 5.37
C GLN A 173 -15.95 3.34 4.63
N PRO A 174 -15.85 3.34 3.30
CA PRO A 174 -16.22 4.52 2.52
C PRO A 174 -17.73 4.78 2.60
N ASP A 175 -18.12 6.05 2.54
CA ASP A 175 -19.54 6.46 2.52
C ASP A 175 -20.30 5.87 1.32
N ALA A 176 -19.60 5.63 0.21
CA ALA A 176 -20.12 4.93 -0.95
C ALA A 176 -19.08 3.89 -1.42
N PRO A 177 -19.42 2.59 -1.42
CA PRO A 177 -18.51 1.55 -1.89
C PRO A 177 -17.98 1.83 -3.30
N GLY A 178 -16.67 1.74 -3.47
CA GLY A 178 -15.99 1.92 -4.76
C GLY A 178 -15.76 3.36 -5.20
N ARG A 179 -16.09 4.36 -4.38
CA ARG A 179 -15.73 5.75 -4.65
C ARG A 179 -14.53 6.15 -3.79
N PRO A 180 -13.41 6.60 -4.37
CA PRO A 180 -12.28 7.12 -3.60
C PRO A 180 -12.73 8.30 -2.75
N THR A 181 -12.36 8.32 -1.45
CA THR A 181 -12.55 9.49 -0.61
C THR A 181 -11.46 10.50 -0.91
N GLY A 182 -11.83 11.71 -1.35
CA GLY A 182 -10.91 12.83 -1.51
C GLY A 182 -10.64 13.29 -2.94
N GLY A 183 -11.44 12.91 -3.91
CA GLY A 183 -11.41 13.48 -5.25
C GLY A 183 -12.63 14.39 -5.47
N ALA A 184 -12.47 15.69 -5.33
CA ALA A 184 -13.29 16.69 -5.98
C ALA A 184 -12.47 17.32 -7.11
#